data_d56a5235ccd3314ddcf12536df4c8c60
#
_entry.id   d56a5235ccd3314ddcf12536df4c8c60
#
_cell.length_a   1.000
_cell.length_b   1.000
_cell.length_c   1.000
_cell.angle_alpha   90.00
_cell.angle_beta   90.00
_cell.angle_gamma   90.00
#
_symmetry.space_group_name_H-M   'P 1'
#
loop_
_entity.id
_entity.type
_entity.pdbx_description
1 polymer ?
#
loop_
_entity_poly.entity_id
_entity_poly.type
_entity_poly.pdbx_seq_one_letter_code
_entity_poly.pdbx_strand_id
1 'polypeptide(L)'
;WGGTNTTARALKSIEEKYAHQPDWQAIKERIEKKVIIYIILDQDVTYSEYIEKNWSIEVINDRFNFWYFAYAWKMVESQLATRLQPKWQLNLRDNHGPLLKKYALIGDGNVLEGELEEEQRGIDRYLEKNPDYARFDFISEGDSPSYFYFLNNGLRNSDDPSYGGWGGRFEKVAGARKYINSAMDYNPYNQRYEAQYTLTRWFDDIQDDFKGRAAWCVAET
;
A
#
# COMPACT_ATOMS: atom_id res chain seq x y z
N TRP A 1 -6.05 2.81 7.68
CA TRP A 1 -6.79 1.81 6.88
C TRP A 1 -8.26 2.20 6.87
N GLY A 2 -8.94 1.97 5.78
CA GLY A 2 -10.34 2.30 5.66
C GLY A 2 -10.92 1.81 4.33
N GLY A 3 -12.24 1.70 4.27
CA GLY A 3 -12.95 1.34 3.07
C GLY A 3 -13.22 2.52 2.13
N THR A 4 -14.08 2.32 1.17
CA THR A 4 -14.39 3.32 0.13
C THR A 4 -15.57 4.22 0.46
N ASN A 5 -16.08 4.22 1.70
CA ASN A 5 -17.30 4.94 2.10
C ASN A 5 -17.24 6.45 1.78
N THR A 6 -16.10 7.10 2.00
CA THR A 6 -15.92 8.53 1.68
C THR A 6 -16.01 8.78 0.17
N THR A 7 -15.37 7.93 -0.64
CA THR A 7 -15.45 7.98 -2.10
C THR A 7 -16.88 7.69 -2.58
N ALA A 8 -17.50 6.64 -2.04
CA ALA A 8 -18.90 6.30 -2.34
C ALA A 8 -19.84 7.46 -1.99
N ARG A 9 -19.65 8.10 -0.83
CA ARG A 9 -20.45 9.29 -0.44
C ARG A 9 -20.24 10.47 -1.39
N ALA A 10 -19.01 10.72 -1.82
CA ALA A 10 -18.71 11.78 -2.79
C ALA A 10 -19.41 11.52 -4.14
N LEU A 11 -19.30 10.29 -4.66
CA LEU A 11 -19.97 9.88 -5.91
C LEU A 11 -21.49 9.97 -5.78
N LYS A 12 -22.05 9.54 -4.64
CA LYS A 12 -23.47 9.65 -4.36
C LYS A 12 -23.95 11.11 -4.31
N SER A 13 -23.17 12.00 -3.72
CA SER A 13 -23.49 13.43 -3.68
C SER A 13 -23.52 14.05 -5.08
N ILE A 14 -22.61 13.61 -5.97
CA ILE A 14 -22.62 14.05 -7.37
C ILE A 14 -23.86 13.52 -8.09
N GLU A 15 -24.21 12.26 -7.91
CA GLU A 15 -25.43 11.66 -8.47
C GLU A 15 -26.67 12.42 -8.00
N GLU A 16 -26.83 12.63 -6.70
CA GLU A 16 -27.96 13.38 -6.10
C GLU A 16 -28.09 14.78 -6.67
N LYS A 17 -26.98 15.45 -6.95
CA LYS A 17 -26.95 16.82 -7.46
C LYS A 17 -27.22 16.92 -8.96
N TYR A 18 -26.75 15.98 -9.75
CA TYR A 18 -26.69 16.11 -11.20
C TYR A 18 -27.49 15.08 -11.98
N ALA A 19 -27.98 13.97 -11.38
CA ALA A 19 -28.65 12.88 -12.10
C ALA A 19 -29.91 13.30 -12.89
N HIS A 20 -30.55 14.39 -12.49
CA HIS A 20 -31.76 14.93 -13.17
C HIS A 20 -31.44 15.97 -14.25
N GLN A 21 -30.15 16.29 -14.45
CA GLN A 21 -29.76 17.29 -15.46
C GLN A 21 -29.62 16.66 -16.84
N PRO A 22 -29.90 17.42 -17.93
CA PRO A 22 -29.81 16.88 -19.30
C PRO A 22 -28.42 16.35 -19.69
N ASP A 23 -27.37 16.86 -19.09
CA ASP A 23 -25.97 16.51 -19.36
C ASP A 23 -25.40 15.49 -18.36
N TRP A 24 -26.26 14.87 -17.55
CA TRP A 24 -25.82 13.89 -16.53
C TRP A 24 -24.91 12.81 -17.09
N GLN A 25 -25.25 12.23 -18.24
CA GLN A 25 -24.43 11.17 -18.82
C GLN A 25 -23.01 11.65 -19.15
N ALA A 26 -22.87 12.86 -19.69
CA ALA A 26 -21.57 13.45 -19.98
C ALA A 26 -20.75 13.75 -18.70
N ILE A 27 -21.42 14.21 -17.64
CA ILE A 27 -20.80 14.44 -16.33
C ILE A 27 -20.27 13.11 -15.77
N LYS A 28 -21.10 12.06 -15.79
CA LYS A 28 -20.78 10.75 -15.29
C LYS A 28 -19.59 10.13 -16.03
N GLU A 29 -19.62 10.11 -17.35
CA GLU A 29 -18.53 9.61 -18.18
C GLU A 29 -17.20 10.35 -17.95
N ARG A 30 -17.26 11.66 -17.75
CA ARG A 30 -16.06 12.46 -17.45
C ARG A 30 -15.44 12.04 -16.11
N ILE A 31 -16.25 11.76 -15.09
CA ILE A 31 -15.80 11.29 -13.79
C ILE A 31 -15.20 9.89 -13.92
N GLU A 32 -15.90 8.99 -14.58
CA GLU A 32 -15.48 7.60 -14.80
C GLU A 32 -14.17 7.48 -15.57
N LYS A 33 -13.88 8.43 -16.46
CA LYS A 33 -12.61 8.49 -17.21
C LYS A 33 -11.47 9.13 -16.42
N LYS A 34 -11.81 9.99 -15.45
CA LYS A 34 -10.82 10.81 -14.74
C LYS A 34 -10.38 10.22 -13.41
N VAL A 35 -11.22 9.40 -12.80
CA VAL A 35 -11.00 8.83 -11.47
C VAL A 35 -10.49 7.41 -11.61
N ILE A 36 -9.42 7.11 -10.88
CA ILE A 36 -8.93 5.75 -10.63
C ILE A 36 -9.00 5.54 -9.11
N ILE A 37 -9.54 4.42 -8.68
CA ILE A 37 -9.63 4.06 -7.26
C ILE A 37 -8.67 2.89 -6.99
N TYR A 38 -7.76 3.09 -6.05
CA TYR A 38 -6.99 1.99 -5.49
C TYR A 38 -7.61 1.58 -4.16
N ILE A 39 -7.97 0.32 -4.01
CA ILE A 39 -8.54 -0.22 -2.78
C ILE A 39 -7.66 -1.33 -2.23
N ILE A 40 -7.52 -1.34 -0.91
CA ILE A 40 -6.93 -2.45 -0.15
C ILE A 40 -8.09 -3.19 0.48
N LEU A 41 -8.50 -4.28 -0.16
CA LEU A 41 -9.74 -4.99 0.14
C LEU A 41 -11.00 -4.13 -0.06
N ASP A 42 -12.17 -4.73 0.12
CA ASP A 42 -13.46 -4.02 0.22
C ASP A 42 -13.88 -4.00 1.70
N GLN A 43 -13.22 -3.14 2.50
CA GLN A 43 -13.26 -3.19 3.95
C GLN A 43 -14.61 -2.78 4.56
N ASP A 44 -15.40 -1.96 3.84
CA ASP A 44 -16.70 -1.45 4.29
C ASP A 44 -17.83 -1.80 3.32
N VAL A 45 -17.59 -2.69 2.38
CA VAL A 45 -18.47 -3.18 1.31
C VAL A 45 -19.06 -2.11 0.39
N THR A 46 -18.70 -0.83 0.56
CA THR A 46 -19.28 0.25 -0.25
C THR A 46 -18.78 0.23 -1.70
N TYR A 47 -17.63 -0.37 -1.96
CA TYR A 47 -17.19 -0.63 -3.32
C TYR A 47 -18.15 -1.60 -4.02
N SER A 48 -18.34 -2.80 -3.50
CA SER A 48 -19.20 -3.84 -4.10
C SER A 48 -20.68 -3.49 -4.07
N GLU A 49 -21.16 -2.82 -3.03
CA GLU A 49 -22.56 -2.50 -2.86
C GLU A 49 -23.03 -1.25 -3.64
N TYR A 50 -22.12 -0.29 -3.87
CA TYR A 50 -22.51 0.95 -4.53
C TYR A 50 -21.62 1.30 -5.73
N ILE A 51 -20.30 1.40 -5.57
CA ILE A 51 -19.42 1.93 -6.64
C ILE A 51 -19.44 1.00 -7.86
N GLU A 52 -19.17 -0.29 -7.67
CA GLU A 52 -19.10 -1.28 -8.76
C GLU A 52 -20.43 -1.42 -9.53
N LYS A 53 -21.56 -1.24 -8.82
CA LYS A 53 -22.91 -1.35 -9.43
C LYS A 53 -23.33 -0.11 -10.22
N ASN A 54 -22.86 1.07 -9.82
CA ASN A 54 -23.40 2.33 -10.34
C ASN A 54 -22.39 3.13 -11.18
N TRP A 55 -21.10 2.84 -11.09
CA TRP A 55 -20.05 3.61 -11.73
C TRP A 55 -19.06 2.72 -12.49
N SER A 56 -18.71 3.12 -13.72
CA SER A 56 -17.70 2.44 -14.53
C SER A 56 -16.31 3.06 -14.31
N ILE A 57 -15.90 3.20 -13.03
CA ILE A 57 -14.59 3.72 -12.64
C ILE A 57 -13.57 2.59 -12.68
N GLU A 58 -12.33 2.92 -13.08
CA GLU A 58 -11.23 1.97 -13.03
C GLU A 58 -10.79 1.74 -11.59
N VAL A 59 -10.69 0.48 -11.20
CA VAL A 59 -10.34 0.09 -9.83
C VAL A 59 -9.16 -0.87 -9.83
N ILE A 60 -8.15 -0.50 -9.03
CA ILE A 60 -7.04 -1.38 -8.66
C ILE A 60 -7.39 -1.99 -7.30
N ASN A 61 -7.63 -3.28 -7.25
CA ASN A 61 -7.99 -3.98 -6.01
C ASN A 61 -6.82 -4.82 -5.53
N ASP A 62 -6.09 -4.27 -4.57
CA ASP A 62 -5.06 -5.00 -3.85
C ASP A 62 -5.70 -5.89 -2.80
N ARG A 63 -5.68 -7.19 -3.05
CA ARG A 63 -6.32 -8.21 -2.21
C ARG A 63 -5.38 -8.85 -1.23
N PHE A 64 -4.04 -8.80 -1.48
CA PHE A 64 -3.06 -9.45 -0.61
C PHE A 64 -1.62 -8.95 -0.75
N ASN A 65 -1.20 -8.21 -1.81
CA ASN A 65 0.18 -7.73 -1.93
C ASN A 65 0.55 -6.78 -0.79
N PHE A 66 -0.40 -5.89 -0.39
CA PHE A 66 -0.24 -4.99 0.75
C PHE A 66 0.19 -5.74 2.03
N TRP A 67 -0.28 -7.00 2.19
CA TRP A 67 -0.01 -7.81 3.37
C TRP A 67 1.48 -8.08 3.54
N TYR A 68 2.22 -8.22 2.43
CA TYR A 68 3.66 -8.43 2.46
C TYR A 68 4.47 -7.18 2.83
N PHE A 69 3.88 -5.99 2.75
CA PHE A 69 4.46 -4.76 3.28
C PHE A 69 3.82 -4.34 4.62
N ALA A 70 2.88 -5.13 5.14
CA ALA A 70 2.27 -4.97 6.46
C ALA A 70 2.85 -5.98 7.45
N TYR A 71 2.36 -7.21 7.41
CA TYR A 71 2.62 -8.21 8.46
C TYR A 71 3.41 -9.42 7.95
N ALA A 72 3.32 -9.72 6.67
CA ALA A 72 3.88 -10.95 6.10
C ALA A 72 5.31 -10.77 5.53
N TRP A 73 5.96 -9.64 5.71
CA TRP A 73 7.32 -9.43 5.21
C TRP A 73 8.35 -10.38 5.84
N LYS A 74 8.09 -10.90 7.03
CA LYS A 74 8.92 -11.96 7.65
C LYS A 74 8.81 -13.31 6.95
N MET A 75 7.80 -13.51 6.10
CA MET A 75 7.55 -14.75 5.38
C MET A 75 8.22 -14.79 4.00
N VAL A 76 8.82 -13.68 3.56
CA VAL A 76 9.57 -13.64 2.31
C VAL A 76 11.00 -14.09 2.52
N GLU A 77 11.71 -14.40 1.45
CA GLU A 77 13.12 -14.79 1.50
C GLU A 77 13.95 -13.69 2.16
N SER A 78 14.84 -14.10 3.06
CA SER A 78 15.62 -13.18 3.90
C SER A 78 16.44 -12.16 3.10
N GLN A 79 16.84 -12.52 1.88
CA GLN A 79 17.58 -11.66 0.96
C GLN A 79 16.74 -10.45 0.49
N LEU A 80 15.42 -10.60 0.38
CA LEU A 80 14.51 -9.54 -0.02
C LEU A 80 14.16 -8.59 1.14
N ALA A 81 14.22 -9.08 2.38
CA ALA A 81 13.81 -8.33 3.57
C ALA A 81 14.96 -7.67 4.33
N THR A 82 16.16 -7.56 3.74
CA THR A 82 17.36 -7.06 4.45
C THR A 82 17.21 -5.64 4.98
N ARG A 83 16.51 -4.78 4.23
CA ARG A 83 16.25 -3.39 4.61
C ARG A 83 15.06 -3.21 5.56
N LEU A 84 14.32 -4.27 5.84
CA LEU A 84 13.24 -4.27 6.84
C LEU A 84 13.73 -4.74 8.22
N GLN A 85 15.01 -5.09 8.34
CA GLN A 85 15.63 -5.58 9.57
C GLN A 85 16.23 -4.44 10.42
N PRO A 86 16.50 -4.69 11.72
CA PRO A 86 16.85 -3.66 12.70
C PRO A 86 18.02 -2.76 12.30
N LYS A 87 19.07 -3.32 11.74
CA LYS A 87 20.28 -2.55 11.36
C LYS A 87 19.97 -1.44 10.35
N TRP A 88 19.15 -1.75 9.35
CA TRP A 88 18.75 -0.78 8.33
C TRP A 88 17.76 0.23 8.92
N GLN A 89 16.74 -0.25 9.60
CA GLN A 89 15.66 0.57 10.14
C GLN A 89 16.15 1.57 11.19
N LEU A 90 17.06 1.16 12.07
CA LEU A 90 17.73 2.07 13.01
C LEU A 90 18.55 3.13 12.28
N ASN A 91 19.31 2.75 11.26
CA ASN A 91 20.08 3.72 10.48
C ASN A 91 19.18 4.75 9.80
N LEU A 92 18.06 4.30 9.21
CA LEU A 92 17.07 5.18 8.60
C LEU A 92 16.51 6.17 9.64
N ARG A 93 16.04 5.67 10.77
CA ARG A 93 15.42 6.50 11.81
C ARG A 93 16.39 7.49 12.45
N ASP A 94 17.59 7.04 12.81
CA ASP A 94 18.47 7.80 13.70
C ASP A 94 19.36 8.80 12.96
N ASN A 95 19.59 8.61 11.66
CA ASN A 95 20.54 9.42 10.88
C ASN A 95 19.90 10.38 9.86
N HIS A 96 18.54 10.49 9.81
CA HIS A 96 17.85 11.33 8.83
C HIS A 96 16.97 12.42 9.47
N GLY A 97 17.46 13.02 10.55
CA GLY A 97 16.88 14.22 11.16
C GLY A 97 15.73 13.96 12.15
N PRO A 98 15.18 15.04 12.74
CA PRO A 98 14.22 14.92 13.84
C PRO A 98 12.87 14.32 13.43
N LEU A 99 12.47 14.44 12.17
CA LEU A 99 11.22 13.86 11.71
C LEU A 99 11.30 12.32 11.71
N LEU A 100 12.40 11.76 11.20
CA LEU A 100 12.58 10.31 11.15
C LEU A 100 12.76 9.67 12.54
N LYS A 101 13.16 10.42 13.55
CA LYS A 101 13.17 9.94 14.95
C LYS A 101 11.77 9.60 15.48
N LYS A 102 10.71 10.08 14.82
CA LYS A 102 9.33 9.72 15.14
C LYS A 102 8.84 8.48 14.36
N TYR A 103 9.64 7.95 13.46
CA TYR A 103 9.30 6.73 12.71
C TYR A 103 9.32 5.54 13.66
N ALA A 104 8.15 4.92 13.85
CA ALA A 104 7.98 3.84 14.82
C ALA A 104 8.59 2.53 14.29
N LEU A 105 9.20 1.76 15.20
CA LEU A 105 9.76 0.44 14.93
C LEU A 105 9.25 -0.57 15.96
N ILE A 106 9.29 -1.85 15.64
CA ILE A 106 8.91 -2.89 16.59
C ILE A 106 9.75 -2.81 17.87
N GLY A 107 9.10 -2.78 19.03
CA GLY A 107 9.76 -2.81 20.34
C GLY A 107 10.62 -1.57 20.66
N ASP A 108 10.36 -0.43 20.04
CA ASP A 108 11.15 0.79 20.21
C ASP A 108 10.74 1.63 21.45
N GLY A 109 9.75 1.19 22.20
CA GLY A 109 9.21 1.84 23.40
C GLY A 109 8.09 2.86 23.12
N ASN A 110 7.78 3.13 21.86
CA ASN A 110 6.72 4.07 21.51
C ASN A 110 5.36 3.35 21.41
N VAL A 111 4.34 4.01 21.94
CA VAL A 111 2.93 3.64 21.74
C VAL A 111 2.29 4.70 20.88
N LEU A 112 1.68 4.31 19.79
CA LEU A 112 1.00 5.23 18.89
C LEU A 112 -0.39 5.55 19.46
N GLU A 113 -0.78 6.80 19.40
CA GLU A 113 -2.09 7.24 19.87
C GLU A 113 -3.21 6.52 19.09
N GLY A 114 -4.16 5.94 19.82
CA GLY A 114 -5.27 5.19 19.25
C GLY A 114 -5.00 3.69 19.00
N GLU A 115 -3.78 3.21 19.23
CA GLU A 115 -3.52 1.76 19.22
C GLU A 115 -4.25 1.05 20.35
N LEU A 116 -4.91 -0.06 20.02
CA LEU A 116 -5.44 -0.99 21.03
C LEU A 116 -4.27 -1.62 21.81
N GLU A 117 -4.48 -1.91 23.08
CA GLU A 117 -3.42 -2.46 23.94
C GLU A 117 -2.77 -3.73 23.36
N GLU A 118 -3.59 -4.61 22.77
CA GLU A 118 -3.11 -5.84 22.12
C GLU A 118 -2.33 -5.62 20.82
N GLU A 119 -2.44 -4.44 20.23
CA GLU A 119 -1.79 -4.07 18.96
C GLU A 119 -0.57 -3.17 19.15
N GLN A 120 -0.26 -2.78 20.40
CA GLN A 120 0.88 -1.92 20.71
C GLN A 120 2.20 -2.60 20.38
N ARG A 121 2.77 -2.28 19.24
CA ARG A 121 3.97 -2.95 18.70
C ARG A 121 5.27 -2.42 19.26
N GLY A 122 5.26 -1.23 19.86
CA GLY A 122 6.44 -0.60 20.47
C GLY A 122 6.85 -1.21 21.82
N ILE A 123 6.01 -1.97 22.50
CA ILE A 123 6.26 -2.49 23.86
C ILE A 123 6.87 -3.91 23.85
N ASP A 124 7.55 -4.25 24.95
CA ASP A 124 8.23 -5.55 25.13
C ASP A 124 7.25 -6.73 25.04
N ARG A 125 6.03 -6.58 25.58
CA ARG A 125 4.98 -7.58 25.52
C ARG A 125 4.64 -8.01 24.10
N TYR A 126 4.77 -7.09 23.11
CA TYR A 126 4.56 -7.48 21.71
C TYR A 126 5.63 -8.44 21.22
N LEU A 127 6.91 -8.18 21.54
CA LEU A 127 8.03 -9.07 21.20
C LEU A 127 7.91 -10.44 21.90
N GLU A 128 7.48 -10.45 23.17
CA GLU A 128 7.23 -11.71 23.90
C GLU A 128 6.19 -12.59 23.24
N LYS A 129 5.11 -11.98 22.71
CA LYS A 129 4.04 -12.67 22.00
C LYS A 129 4.37 -13.02 20.54
N ASN A 130 5.32 -12.33 19.95
CA ASN A 130 5.69 -12.45 18.54
C ASN A 130 7.20 -12.67 18.38
N PRO A 131 7.73 -13.86 18.74
CA PRO A 131 9.17 -14.13 18.83
C PRO A 131 9.89 -14.07 17.47
N ASP A 132 9.17 -14.07 16.36
CA ASP A 132 9.73 -13.94 15.02
C ASP A 132 10.21 -12.51 14.72
N TYR A 133 9.75 -11.52 15.49
CA TYR A 133 10.19 -10.14 15.36
C TYR A 133 11.39 -9.85 16.28
N ALA A 134 12.35 -9.12 15.73
CA ALA A 134 13.44 -8.53 16.51
C ALA A 134 13.09 -7.09 16.90
N ARG A 135 13.66 -6.62 18.01
CA ARG A 135 13.58 -5.22 18.40
C ARG A 135 14.15 -4.33 17.28
N PHE A 136 13.42 -3.30 16.91
CA PHE A 136 13.71 -2.36 15.82
C PHE A 136 13.51 -2.92 14.40
N ASP A 137 12.83 -4.03 14.26
CA ASP A 137 12.30 -4.44 12.97
C ASP A 137 11.32 -3.39 12.40
N PHE A 138 11.17 -3.41 11.08
CA PHE A 138 10.14 -2.66 10.37
C PHE A 138 8.75 -2.94 10.95
N ILE A 139 7.99 -1.90 11.23
CA ILE A 139 6.76 -2.05 11.98
C ILE A 139 5.59 -2.58 11.15
N SER A 140 5.19 -1.85 10.15
CA SER A 140 4.13 -2.19 9.18
C SER A 140 3.73 -0.96 8.38
N GLU A 141 3.59 -1.10 7.07
CA GLU A 141 3.11 -0.03 6.19
C GLU A 141 2.13 -0.60 5.15
N GLY A 142 1.04 -1.21 5.60
CA GLY A 142 0.08 -1.91 4.74
C GLY A 142 -0.59 -1.02 3.70
N ASP A 143 -0.70 0.28 3.94
CA ASP A 143 -1.28 1.22 2.98
C ASP A 143 -0.27 1.75 1.95
N SER A 144 1.03 1.64 2.23
CA SER A 144 2.09 2.17 1.37
C SER A 144 2.11 1.61 -0.06
N PRO A 145 1.76 0.33 -0.33
CA PRO A 145 1.62 -0.18 -1.70
C PRO A 145 0.67 0.64 -2.57
N SER A 146 -0.39 1.23 -2.01
CA SER A 146 -1.30 2.11 -2.74
C SER A 146 -0.61 3.40 -3.19
N TYR A 147 0.25 3.95 -2.34
CA TYR A 147 1.08 5.11 -2.66
C TYR A 147 2.16 4.76 -3.70
N PHE A 148 2.83 3.61 -3.56
CA PHE A 148 3.85 3.16 -4.50
C PHE A 148 3.31 2.97 -5.91
N TYR A 149 2.04 2.60 -6.05
CA TYR A 149 1.37 2.51 -7.34
C TYR A 149 1.40 3.84 -8.10
N PHE A 150 1.30 4.97 -7.42
CA PHE A 150 1.26 6.30 -8.02
C PHE A 150 2.66 6.95 -8.19
N LEU A 151 3.72 6.33 -7.68
CA LEU A 151 5.08 6.85 -7.87
C LEU A 151 5.53 6.66 -9.33
N ASN A 152 5.91 7.76 -9.95
CA ASN A 152 6.51 7.72 -11.28
C ASN A 152 8.00 7.35 -11.17
N ASN A 153 8.28 6.05 -11.18
CA ASN A 153 9.63 5.48 -11.11
C ASN A 153 10.12 4.92 -12.46
N GLY A 154 9.43 5.25 -13.55
CA GLY A 154 9.76 4.81 -14.90
C GLY A 154 9.18 3.44 -15.30
N LEU A 155 8.52 2.71 -14.40
CA LEU A 155 7.92 1.40 -14.68
C LEU A 155 6.56 1.49 -15.38
N ARG A 156 5.96 2.69 -15.43
CA ARG A 156 4.73 3.01 -16.17
C ARG A 156 3.48 2.23 -15.75
N ASN A 157 3.46 1.72 -14.52
CA ASN A 157 2.29 1.03 -13.97
C ASN A 157 1.03 1.92 -13.91
N SER A 158 1.17 3.23 -13.88
CA SER A 158 0.05 4.18 -13.98
C SER A 158 -0.58 4.25 -15.38
N ASP A 159 0.14 3.85 -16.43
CA ASP A 159 -0.39 3.78 -17.79
C ASP A 159 -1.21 2.48 -17.98
N ASP A 160 -0.69 1.38 -17.44
CA ASP A 160 -1.37 0.09 -17.39
C ASP A 160 -0.89 -0.69 -16.13
N PRO A 161 -1.80 -1.03 -15.21
CA PRO A 161 -1.47 -1.80 -13.99
C PRO A 161 -0.78 -3.14 -14.26
N SER A 162 -0.94 -3.71 -15.46
CA SER A 162 -0.31 -4.98 -15.84
C SER A 162 1.20 -4.87 -16.12
N TYR A 163 1.73 -3.66 -16.31
CA TYR A 163 3.17 -3.45 -16.45
C TYR A 163 3.91 -3.69 -15.12
N GLY A 164 3.21 -3.48 -14.00
CA GLY A 164 3.79 -3.61 -12.67
C GLY A 164 4.62 -2.40 -12.25
N GLY A 165 4.83 -2.31 -10.95
CA GLY A 165 5.56 -1.25 -10.29
C GLY A 165 5.87 -1.63 -8.86
N TRP A 166 6.31 -0.67 -8.06
CA TRP A 166 6.66 -0.93 -6.65
C TRP A 166 5.46 -1.36 -5.78
N GLY A 167 4.22 -1.06 -6.20
CA GLY A 167 3.00 -1.57 -5.56
C GLY A 167 2.60 -2.99 -5.98
N GLY A 168 3.40 -3.62 -6.85
CA GLY A 168 3.10 -4.92 -7.42
C GLY A 168 2.56 -4.84 -8.85
N ARG A 169 2.14 -5.99 -9.38
CA ARG A 169 1.60 -6.14 -10.73
C ARG A 169 0.19 -6.71 -10.69
N PHE A 170 -0.68 -6.18 -11.54
CA PHE A 170 -2.10 -6.50 -11.53
C PHE A 170 -2.57 -7.01 -12.89
N GLU A 171 -3.57 -7.87 -12.89
CA GLU A 171 -4.21 -8.35 -14.10
C GLU A 171 -5.63 -7.82 -14.20
N LYS A 172 -6.01 -7.48 -15.43
CA LYS A 172 -7.35 -6.99 -15.74
C LYS A 172 -8.38 -8.11 -15.65
N VAL A 173 -9.43 -7.88 -14.91
CA VAL A 173 -10.58 -8.78 -14.87
C VAL A 173 -11.35 -8.68 -16.19
N ALA A 174 -11.60 -9.81 -16.85
CA ALA A 174 -12.30 -9.84 -18.12
C ALA A 174 -13.70 -9.19 -18.01
N GLY A 175 -14.00 -8.29 -18.94
CA GLY A 175 -15.29 -7.60 -18.99
C GLY A 175 -15.49 -6.50 -17.92
N ALA A 176 -14.50 -6.20 -17.10
CA ALA A 176 -14.60 -5.19 -16.05
C ALA A 176 -13.50 -4.10 -16.18
N ARG A 177 -13.74 -2.94 -15.59
CA ARG A 177 -12.72 -1.91 -15.36
C ARG A 177 -12.04 -2.10 -13.99
N LYS A 178 -11.56 -3.31 -13.76
CA LYS A 178 -11.00 -3.76 -12.49
C LYS A 178 -9.73 -4.56 -12.72
N TYR A 179 -8.74 -4.30 -11.89
CA TYR A 179 -7.49 -5.04 -11.84
C TYR A 179 -7.32 -5.68 -10.47
N ILE A 180 -6.74 -6.86 -10.41
CA ILE A 180 -6.49 -7.63 -9.19
C ILE A 180 -5.06 -8.19 -9.17
N ASN A 181 -4.51 -8.51 -7.99
CA ASN A 181 -3.17 -9.13 -7.87
C ASN A 181 -3.19 -10.64 -8.19
N SER A 182 -3.50 -11.01 -9.40
CA SER A 182 -3.39 -12.39 -9.89
C SER A 182 -2.14 -12.63 -10.74
N ALA A 183 -1.47 -11.55 -11.18
CA ALA A 183 -0.22 -11.62 -11.91
C ALA A 183 0.89 -12.23 -11.05
N MET A 184 1.73 -13.09 -11.64
CA MET A 184 2.82 -13.78 -10.97
C MET A 184 4.15 -13.49 -11.67
N ASP A 185 5.20 -13.21 -10.88
CA ASP A 185 6.57 -13.10 -11.37
C ASP A 185 7.42 -14.27 -10.85
N TYR A 186 8.43 -14.66 -11.64
CA TYR A 186 9.36 -15.71 -11.23
C TYR A 186 10.27 -15.20 -10.12
N ASN A 187 10.20 -15.85 -8.95
CA ASN A 187 11.07 -15.60 -7.81
C ASN A 187 12.31 -16.50 -7.91
N PRO A 188 13.50 -15.94 -8.20
CA PRO A 188 14.72 -16.73 -8.37
C PRO A 188 15.25 -17.33 -7.06
N TYR A 189 14.83 -16.80 -5.91
CA TYR A 189 15.32 -17.27 -4.61
C TYR A 189 14.68 -18.59 -4.18
N ASN A 190 13.42 -18.81 -4.54
CA ASN A 190 12.72 -20.07 -4.23
C ASN A 190 12.31 -20.88 -5.49
N GLN A 191 12.62 -20.33 -6.69
CA GLN A 191 12.34 -20.95 -7.99
C GLN A 191 10.85 -21.18 -8.29
N ARG A 192 9.98 -20.25 -7.85
CA ARG A 192 8.53 -20.30 -8.06
C ARG A 192 8.00 -19.04 -8.72
N TYR A 193 6.85 -19.18 -9.38
CA TYR A 193 6.05 -18.03 -9.80
C TYR A 193 5.11 -17.63 -8.66
N GLU A 194 5.16 -16.37 -8.24
CA GLU A 194 4.46 -15.87 -7.06
C GLU A 194 3.92 -14.47 -7.29
N ALA A 195 2.69 -14.24 -6.84
CA ALA A 195 2.06 -12.93 -6.97
C ALA A 195 2.70 -11.90 -6.02
N GLN A 196 3.05 -12.29 -4.78
CA GLN A 196 3.74 -11.41 -3.84
C GLN A 196 5.10 -10.95 -4.34
N TYR A 197 5.80 -11.76 -5.15
CA TYR A 197 7.10 -11.37 -5.68
C TYR A 197 7.02 -10.18 -6.63
N THR A 198 5.85 -9.90 -7.22
CA THR A 198 5.64 -8.70 -8.03
C THR A 198 5.83 -7.40 -7.24
N LEU A 199 5.66 -7.44 -5.91
CA LEU A 199 5.91 -6.34 -4.97
C LEU A 199 7.22 -6.55 -4.20
N THR A 200 7.43 -7.74 -3.61
CA THR A 200 8.53 -7.95 -2.64
C THR A 200 9.92 -7.83 -3.26
N ARG A 201 10.05 -8.05 -4.57
CA ARG A 201 11.29 -7.82 -5.34
C ARG A 201 11.77 -6.36 -5.27
N TRP A 202 10.90 -5.42 -4.95
CA TRP A 202 11.17 -3.99 -4.91
C TRP A 202 11.43 -3.47 -3.49
N PHE A 203 11.45 -4.32 -2.47
CA PHE A 203 11.66 -3.89 -1.08
C PHE A 203 12.91 -3.04 -0.91
N ASP A 204 14.00 -3.43 -1.55
CA ASP A 204 15.26 -2.70 -1.48
C ASP A 204 15.15 -1.33 -2.15
N ASP A 205 14.58 -1.26 -3.36
CA ASP A 205 14.39 -0.01 -4.10
C ASP A 205 13.46 0.95 -3.35
N ILE A 206 12.36 0.43 -2.78
CA ILE A 206 11.41 1.20 -1.97
C ILE A 206 12.11 1.83 -0.75
N GLN A 207 12.87 1.04 -0.02
CA GLN A 207 13.56 1.52 1.18
C GLN A 207 14.71 2.46 0.85
N ASP A 208 15.42 2.26 -0.25
CA ASP A 208 16.46 3.17 -0.71
C ASP A 208 15.88 4.52 -1.16
N ASP A 209 14.76 4.54 -1.88
CA ASP A 209 14.06 5.78 -2.25
C ASP A 209 13.53 6.49 -0.99
N PHE A 210 12.93 5.76 -0.04
CA PHE A 210 12.48 6.34 1.21
C PHE A 210 13.64 6.97 2.00
N LYS A 211 14.78 6.30 2.07
CA LYS A 211 16.00 6.85 2.68
C LYS A 211 16.47 8.11 1.97
N GLY A 212 16.44 8.11 0.63
CA GLY A 212 16.79 9.29 -0.18
C GLY A 212 15.89 10.50 0.13
N ARG A 213 14.57 10.26 0.24
CA ARG A 213 13.59 11.32 0.62
C ARG A 213 13.77 11.75 2.07
N ALA A 214 14.04 10.82 2.97
CA ALA A 214 14.31 11.11 4.38
C ALA A 214 15.50 12.05 4.55
N ALA A 215 16.50 11.95 3.68
CA ALA A 215 17.65 12.86 3.70
C ALA A 215 17.26 14.34 3.46
N TRP A 216 16.13 14.61 2.80
CA TRP A 216 15.62 15.99 2.65
C TRP A 216 15.13 16.61 3.98
N CYS A 217 14.90 15.77 4.99
CA CYS A 217 14.50 16.22 6.34
C CYS A 217 15.69 16.64 7.21
N VAL A 218 16.91 16.48 6.72
CA VAL A 218 18.12 16.93 7.38
C VAL A 218 18.42 18.35 6.91
N ALA A 219 18.36 19.32 7.81
CA ALA A 219 18.75 20.69 7.48
C ALA A 219 20.26 20.73 7.14
N GLU A 220 20.61 21.32 6.02
CA GLU A 220 21.98 21.75 5.78
C GLU A 220 22.32 22.85 6.81
N THR A 221 23.31 22.58 7.66
CA THR A 221 23.83 23.54 8.64
C THR A 221 24.90 24.41 7.99
#